data_b0d4c4f13118084c73791bea22ae37b5
#
_entry.id   b0d4c4f13118084c73791bea22ae37b5
#
_cell.length_a   1.000
_cell.length_b   1.000
_cell.length_c   1.000
_cell.angle_alpha   90.00
_cell.angle_beta   90.00
_cell.angle_gamma   90.00
#
_symmetry.space_group_name_H-M   'P 1'
#
loop_
_entity.id
_entity.type
_entity.pdbx_description
1 polymer ?
#
loop_
_entity_poly.entity_id
_entity_poly.type
_entity_poly.pdbx_seq_one_letter_code
_entity_poly.pdbx_strand_id
1 'polypeptide(L)'
;MPPTTIKTFTPKLKIQPPFNVYQAPITITPVSSLIGPTTPKSPKADIAVAYLNAQHGIPTSQIKITSAYTDTVTGITHVYAQQTIDGANVANGLANVNINSNNQVISSSQSFALQAASSNSLATRSNNFSSLSTAFQALASYVGTAVDSQTMADVTIATTASVLPGDGLVYSLSGLPETVAVLGQATAEQSLVQRSDGSLVAAWHIVLQQGEHWWSAHVNVQTGAIESINDWVSHMSAESYTVYPRTIDSPASGARQAVVNPYSSASPQGWASGNTTTGNNAWAQSNPSGGVTWKLNHRPTAKSKVFDYPVDLTKAPATYVDAAITQLFYTVNTMHDLSFAYGFSEAAGNFQDENYSGQGKGGDYVVAFAQDGSGTDNANFATPPDGQHGVMRMYIWTETKPNRDGDFEQDIVAHEYTHGISNRLTGGPANTDCLNDGEAGGMGEGWSDAVAFLLRIRPGDASSRDIIMGEYVYGKSIRNYPYSTSLATNPTAYSYLSRVDYQEVHAIGEVWAEMLYEVMWALIDKNGIADDLFARDLTKGTSILLQILLDAMKLQPCNPTFVNARDAILQAEANLTGGKNKCAIWKAFAKRGLGLKASNSGTKYTDDNSVPSGC
;
A
#
# COMPACT_ATOMS: atom_id res chain seq x y z
N MET A 1 12.76 1.84 -30.87
CA MET A 1 11.38 2.17 -31.28
C MET A 1 10.54 2.14 -30.02
N PRO A 2 9.59 3.05 -29.78
CA PRO A 2 8.74 2.95 -28.60
C PRO A 2 7.91 1.66 -28.69
N PRO A 3 7.66 0.94 -27.58
CA PRO A 3 6.81 -0.23 -27.61
C PRO A 3 5.43 0.17 -28.12
N THR A 4 4.98 -0.53 -29.16
CA THR A 4 3.61 -0.44 -29.65
C THR A 4 2.68 -0.75 -28.47
N THR A 5 1.74 0.12 -28.24
CA THR A 5 0.69 0.01 -27.21
C THR A 5 0.11 -1.41 -27.25
N ILE A 6 0.36 -2.21 -26.22
CA ILE A 6 -0.27 -3.52 -26.06
C ILE A 6 -1.78 -3.25 -26.01
N LYS A 7 -2.53 -3.86 -26.90
CA LYS A 7 -3.99 -3.72 -26.90
C LYS A 7 -4.50 -4.21 -25.55
N THR A 8 -5.26 -3.38 -24.87
CA THR A 8 -5.91 -3.76 -23.60
C THR A 8 -6.63 -5.10 -23.78
N PHE A 9 -6.16 -6.12 -23.06
CA PHE A 9 -6.76 -7.44 -23.07
C PHE A 9 -7.84 -7.49 -22.00
N THR A 10 -9.07 -7.75 -22.39
CA THR A 10 -10.14 -8.04 -21.43
C THR A 10 -10.25 -9.55 -21.33
N PRO A 11 -9.86 -10.17 -20.20
CA PRO A 11 -9.93 -11.62 -20.04
C PRO A 11 -11.38 -12.11 -20.19
N LYS A 12 -11.60 -13.08 -21.08
CA LYS A 12 -12.89 -13.79 -21.19
C LYS A 12 -13.00 -14.94 -20.22
N LEU A 13 -12.16 -14.95 -19.19
CA LEU A 13 -12.06 -16.03 -18.21
C LEU A 13 -12.99 -15.79 -17.02
N LYS A 14 -13.48 -16.87 -16.43
CA LYS A 14 -14.22 -16.83 -15.15
C LYS A 14 -13.22 -16.50 -14.04
N ILE A 15 -13.32 -15.29 -13.49
CA ILE A 15 -12.19 -14.69 -12.76
C ILE A 15 -12.21 -14.92 -11.24
N GLN A 16 -13.24 -15.39 -10.59
CA GLN A 16 -13.17 -15.63 -9.14
C GLN A 16 -13.94 -16.87 -8.71
N PRO A 17 -13.23 -17.92 -8.26
CA PRO A 17 -13.90 -19.01 -7.55
C PRO A 17 -14.39 -18.52 -6.19
N PRO A 18 -15.58 -18.94 -5.73
CA PRO A 18 -16.01 -18.63 -4.38
C PRO A 18 -15.03 -19.24 -3.37
N PHE A 19 -14.60 -18.42 -2.41
CA PHE A 19 -13.81 -18.88 -1.28
C PHE A 19 -14.75 -19.26 -0.13
N ASN A 20 -14.72 -20.52 0.29
CA ASN A 20 -15.55 -21.03 1.37
C ASN A 20 -14.71 -21.21 2.64
N VAL A 21 -15.06 -20.47 3.71
CA VAL A 21 -14.53 -20.69 5.05
C VAL A 21 -15.60 -21.40 5.89
N TYR A 22 -15.24 -22.52 6.48
CA TYR A 22 -16.19 -23.31 7.26
C TYR A 22 -16.11 -22.94 8.74
N GLN A 23 -17.22 -22.49 9.32
CA GLN A 23 -17.36 -22.26 10.77
C GLN A 23 -17.25 -23.57 11.56
N ALA A 24 -17.72 -24.69 10.96
CA ALA A 24 -17.49 -26.04 11.46
C ALA A 24 -16.64 -26.81 10.45
N PRO A 25 -15.42 -27.25 10.82
CA PRO A 25 -14.55 -27.99 9.92
C PRO A 25 -15.19 -29.29 9.41
N ILE A 26 -15.00 -29.58 8.12
CA ILE A 26 -15.58 -30.77 7.47
C ILE A 26 -14.65 -31.97 7.60
N THR A 27 -15.15 -33.07 8.14
CA THR A 27 -14.42 -34.36 8.20
C THR A 27 -14.76 -35.19 6.98
N ILE A 28 -13.74 -35.60 6.23
CA ILE A 28 -13.83 -36.47 5.06
C ILE A 28 -13.00 -37.72 5.32
N THR A 29 -13.57 -38.89 5.11
CA THR A 29 -12.81 -40.16 5.15
C THR A 29 -12.33 -40.50 3.74
N PRO A 30 -11.02 -40.56 3.47
CA PRO A 30 -10.52 -40.99 2.16
C PRO A 30 -10.91 -42.45 1.86
N VAL A 31 -11.35 -42.69 0.64
CA VAL A 31 -11.57 -44.06 0.15
C VAL A 31 -10.35 -44.46 -0.68
N SER A 32 -9.58 -45.39 -0.17
CA SER A 32 -8.27 -45.79 -0.75
C SER A 32 -8.33 -46.28 -2.20
N SER A 33 -9.49 -46.60 -2.73
CA SER A 33 -9.71 -47.07 -4.11
C SER A 33 -9.85 -45.93 -5.14
N LEU A 34 -9.81 -44.66 -4.72
CA LEU A 34 -10.07 -43.52 -5.60
C LEU A 34 -8.81 -42.80 -6.05
N ILE A 35 -7.61 -43.24 -5.64
CA ILE A 35 -6.36 -42.54 -5.85
C ILE A 35 -5.68 -43.05 -7.11
N GLY A 36 -5.45 -42.14 -8.08
CA GLY A 36 -4.65 -42.40 -9.28
C GLY A 36 -3.13 -42.43 -8.98
N PRO A 37 -2.31 -42.99 -9.89
CA PRO A 37 -0.88 -43.26 -9.65
C PRO A 37 0.05 -42.01 -9.60
N THR A 38 -0.46 -40.80 -9.72
CA THR A 38 0.31 -39.57 -9.99
C THR A 38 0.38 -38.57 -8.84
N THR A 39 -0.20 -38.85 -7.66
CA THR A 39 -0.19 -37.93 -6.52
C THR A 39 1.02 -38.11 -5.62
N PRO A 40 1.64 -37.02 -5.11
CA PRO A 40 2.55 -37.13 -3.98
C PRO A 40 1.85 -37.85 -2.84
N LYS A 41 2.46 -38.90 -2.29
CA LYS A 41 1.87 -39.71 -1.19
C LYS A 41 1.77 -38.88 0.10
N SER A 42 0.78 -38.02 0.19
CA SER A 42 0.43 -37.28 1.41
C SER A 42 -0.99 -37.65 1.80
N PRO A 43 -1.23 -38.19 3.01
CA PRO A 43 -2.57 -38.51 3.48
C PRO A 43 -3.58 -37.34 3.40
N LYS A 44 -3.07 -36.11 3.51
CA LYS A 44 -3.91 -34.90 3.40
C LYS A 44 -4.23 -34.52 1.95
N ALA A 45 -3.36 -34.86 0.99
CA ALA A 45 -3.69 -34.73 -0.43
C ALA A 45 -4.88 -35.64 -0.81
N ASP A 46 -4.90 -36.86 -0.27
CA ASP A 46 -6.01 -37.80 -0.49
C ASP A 46 -7.35 -37.28 0.09
N ILE A 47 -7.30 -36.60 1.24
CA ILE A 47 -8.47 -35.91 1.82
C ILE A 47 -8.96 -34.80 0.89
N ALA A 48 -8.07 -34.02 0.31
CA ALA A 48 -8.45 -32.95 -0.62
C ALA A 48 -9.12 -33.50 -1.89
N VAL A 49 -8.59 -34.59 -2.47
CA VAL A 49 -9.20 -35.26 -3.62
C VAL A 49 -10.60 -35.79 -3.27
N ALA A 50 -10.71 -36.50 -2.15
CA ALA A 50 -12.00 -37.02 -1.68
C ALA A 50 -13.03 -35.92 -1.41
N TYR A 51 -12.55 -34.79 -0.84
CA TYR A 51 -13.37 -33.62 -0.59
C TYR A 51 -13.90 -32.99 -1.89
N LEU A 52 -13.03 -32.72 -2.87
CA LEU A 52 -13.43 -32.15 -4.16
C LEU A 52 -14.42 -33.06 -4.91
N ASN A 53 -14.21 -34.37 -4.85
CA ASN A 53 -15.15 -35.33 -5.41
C ASN A 53 -16.51 -35.31 -4.69
N ALA A 54 -16.52 -35.39 -3.35
CA ALA A 54 -17.74 -35.49 -2.56
C ALA A 54 -18.57 -34.19 -2.58
N GLN A 55 -17.93 -33.04 -2.54
CA GLN A 55 -18.63 -31.75 -2.43
C GLN A 55 -18.98 -31.14 -3.79
N HIS A 56 -18.19 -31.41 -4.82
CA HIS A 56 -18.31 -30.74 -6.12
C HIS A 56 -18.59 -31.73 -7.28
N GLY A 57 -18.63 -33.03 -7.00
CA GLY A 57 -18.90 -34.04 -8.02
C GLY A 57 -17.81 -34.24 -9.06
N ILE A 58 -16.59 -33.75 -8.78
CA ILE A 58 -15.47 -33.84 -9.72
C ILE A 58 -14.91 -35.26 -9.72
N PRO A 59 -14.83 -35.94 -10.88
CA PRO A 59 -14.19 -37.25 -10.96
C PRO A 59 -12.74 -37.19 -10.45
N THR A 60 -12.35 -38.15 -9.60
CA THR A 60 -11.00 -38.18 -9.04
C THR A 60 -9.90 -38.29 -10.10
N SER A 61 -10.23 -38.90 -11.25
CA SER A 61 -9.36 -38.96 -12.42
C SER A 61 -9.10 -37.60 -13.09
N GLN A 62 -9.91 -36.61 -12.78
CA GLN A 62 -9.76 -35.21 -13.27
C GLN A 62 -9.08 -34.30 -12.26
N ILE A 63 -8.63 -34.79 -11.10
CA ILE A 63 -8.00 -34.00 -10.06
C ILE A 63 -6.52 -34.36 -9.99
N LYS A 64 -5.69 -33.43 -10.41
CA LYS A 64 -4.23 -33.54 -10.32
C LYS A 64 -3.73 -32.64 -9.19
N ILE A 65 -3.07 -33.23 -8.17
CA ILE A 65 -2.43 -32.44 -7.13
C ILE A 65 -1.15 -31.83 -7.68
N THR A 66 -1.05 -30.50 -7.62
CA THR A 66 0.11 -29.74 -8.10
C THR A 66 1.09 -29.43 -6.96
N SER A 67 0.59 -29.24 -5.74
CA SER A 67 1.40 -28.99 -4.55
C SER A 67 0.63 -29.34 -3.28
N ALA A 68 1.37 -29.80 -2.25
CA ALA A 68 0.86 -29.97 -0.90
C ALA A 68 1.97 -29.73 0.11
N TYR A 69 1.79 -28.78 1.02
CA TYR A 69 2.75 -28.53 2.10
C TYR A 69 2.02 -28.17 3.41
N THR A 70 2.70 -28.43 4.52
CA THR A 70 2.18 -28.09 5.85
C THR A 70 2.95 -26.89 6.38
N ASP A 71 2.22 -25.85 6.74
CA ASP A 71 2.78 -24.72 7.48
C ASP A 71 3.19 -25.17 8.89
N THR A 72 4.45 -24.95 9.25
CA THR A 72 5.02 -25.43 10.52
C THR A 72 4.55 -24.64 11.72
N VAL A 73 4.04 -23.43 11.55
CA VAL A 73 3.55 -22.56 12.62
C VAL A 73 2.09 -22.88 12.96
N THR A 74 1.26 -22.99 11.93
CA THR A 74 -0.20 -23.22 12.09
C THR A 74 -0.59 -24.68 12.09
N GLY A 75 0.26 -25.59 11.58
CA GLY A 75 -0.06 -27.01 11.38
C GLY A 75 -1.08 -27.25 10.26
N ILE A 76 -1.47 -26.21 9.51
CA ILE A 76 -2.40 -26.31 8.39
C ILE A 76 -1.66 -26.85 7.16
N THR A 77 -2.27 -27.80 6.48
CA THR A 77 -1.79 -28.28 5.19
C THR A 77 -2.57 -27.61 4.08
N HIS A 78 -1.83 -26.96 3.19
CA HIS A 78 -2.35 -26.34 1.97
C HIS A 78 -2.18 -27.31 0.82
N VAL A 79 -3.29 -27.70 0.18
CA VAL A 79 -3.30 -28.60 -0.98
C VAL A 79 -3.81 -27.85 -2.18
N TYR A 80 -3.03 -27.83 -3.25
CA TYR A 80 -3.37 -27.21 -4.52
C TYR A 80 -3.60 -28.30 -5.58
N ALA A 81 -4.64 -28.12 -6.38
CA ALA A 81 -5.00 -29.05 -7.43
C ALA A 81 -5.36 -28.32 -8.72
N GLN A 82 -5.11 -28.99 -9.84
CA GLN A 82 -5.49 -28.58 -11.18
C GLN A 82 -6.41 -29.62 -11.79
N GLN A 83 -7.42 -29.16 -12.50
CA GLN A 83 -8.30 -30.07 -13.26
C GLN A 83 -7.59 -30.54 -14.53
N THR A 84 -7.73 -31.83 -14.80
CA THR A 84 -7.29 -32.45 -16.07
C THR A 84 -8.48 -33.13 -16.73
N ILE A 85 -8.65 -32.95 -18.02
CA ILE A 85 -9.70 -33.61 -18.80
C ILE A 85 -9.03 -34.31 -19.96
N ASP A 86 -9.20 -35.64 -20.05
CA ASP A 86 -8.56 -36.51 -21.04
C ASP A 86 -7.02 -36.28 -21.13
N GLY A 87 -6.35 -36.03 -19.99
CA GLY A 87 -4.90 -35.80 -19.88
C GLY A 87 -4.42 -34.40 -20.30
N ALA A 88 -5.31 -33.39 -20.61
CA ALA A 88 -4.94 -31.98 -20.74
C ALA A 88 -5.29 -31.19 -19.49
N ASN A 89 -4.39 -30.33 -19.08
CA ASN A 89 -4.62 -29.42 -18.00
C ASN A 89 -5.69 -28.39 -18.40
N VAL A 90 -6.66 -28.12 -17.52
CA VAL A 90 -7.54 -26.97 -17.65
C VAL A 90 -6.82 -25.79 -16.99
N ALA A 91 -6.31 -24.85 -17.79
CA ALA A 91 -5.39 -23.80 -17.34
C ALA A 91 -5.89 -23.01 -16.12
N ASN A 92 -7.16 -22.64 -16.12
CA ASN A 92 -7.84 -21.93 -15.04
C ASN A 92 -8.79 -22.80 -14.21
N GLY A 93 -8.70 -24.12 -14.35
CA GLY A 93 -9.37 -25.11 -13.51
C GLY A 93 -8.50 -25.44 -12.29
N LEU A 94 -8.55 -24.61 -11.26
CA LEU A 94 -7.70 -24.70 -10.08
C LEU A 94 -8.51 -24.90 -8.81
N ALA A 95 -7.93 -25.57 -7.82
CA ALA A 95 -8.49 -25.67 -6.48
C ALA A 95 -7.44 -25.51 -5.40
N ASN A 96 -7.88 -24.96 -4.27
CA ASN A 96 -7.13 -24.92 -3.02
C ASN A 96 -8.01 -25.55 -1.93
N VAL A 97 -7.43 -26.46 -1.13
CA VAL A 97 -8.10 -27.09 0.01
C VAL A 97 -7.15 -27.00 1.22
N ASN A 98 -7.62 -26.37 2.30
CA ASN A 98 -6.85 -26.19 3.52
C ASN A 98 -7.34 -27.15 4.61
N ILE A 99 -6.41 -27.91 5.20
CA ILE A 99 -6.70 -29.04 6.10
C ILE A 99 -5.93 -28.82 7.40
N ASN A 100 -6.64 -28.87 8.53
CA ASN A 100 -6.04 -28.71 9.85
C ASN A 100 -5.27 -29.99 10.31
N SER A 101 -4.67 -29.92 11.51
CA SER A 101 -3.93 -31.03 12.11
C SER A 101 -4.82 -32.27 12.40
N ASN A 102 -6.13 -32.05 12.57
CA ASN A 102 -7.13 -33.11 12.83
C ASN A 102 -7.67 -33.75 11.54
N ASN A 103 -7.05 -33.51 10.39
CA ASN A 103 -7.50 -33.99 9.07
C ASN A 103 -8.88 -33.49 8.65
N GLN A 104 -9.26 -32.29 9.04
CA GLN A 104 -10.52 -31.66 8.69
C GLN A 104 -10.30 -30.50 7.73
N VAL A 105 -11.15 -30.37 6.70
CA VAL A 105 -11.14 -29.25 5.76
C VAL A 105 -11.71 -28.02 6.47
N ILE A 106 -10.94 -26.95 6.52
CA ILE A 106 -11.30 -25.67 7.16
C ILE A 106 -11.67 -24.59 6.17
N SER A 107 -11.13 -24.66 4.95
CA SER A 107 -11.48 -23.74 3.86
C SER A 107 -11.13 -24.34 2.51
N SER A 108 -11.81 -23.88 1.47
CA SER A 108 -11.54 -24.31 0.10
C SER A 108 -12.01 -23.28 -0.92
N SER A 109 -11.37 -23.31 -2.09
CA SER A 109 -11.88 -22.66 -3.30
C SER A 109 -11.66 -23.57 -4.51
N GLN A 110 -12.49 -23.44 -5.54
CA GLN A 110 -12.29 -24.18 -6.79
C GLN A 110 -12.93 -23.45 -7.97
N SER A 111 -12.29 -23.57 -9.14
CA SER A 111 -12.78 -23.04 -10.43
C SER A 111 -12.89 -24.14 -11.49
N PHE A 112 -13.10 -25.40 -11.07
CA PHE A 112 -13.22 -26.53 -11.99
C PHE A 112 -14.44 -26.40 -12.88
N ALA A 113 -14.33 -26.84 -14.11
CA ALA A 113 -15.46 -26.97 -15.01
C ALA A 113 -16.38 -28.11 -14.52
N LEU A 114 -17.57 -27.74 -14.05
CA LEU A 114 -18.54 -28.67 -13.46
C LEU A 114 -19.36 -29.46 -14.51
N GLN A 115 -19.45 -28.95 -15.74
CA GLN A 115 -20.04 -29.69 -16.85
C GLN A 115 -18.90 -30.30 -17.67
N ALA A 116 -18.86 -31.64 -17.71
CA ALA A 116 -18.09 -32.32 -18.73
C ALA A 116 -18.59 -31.78 -20.08
N ALA A 117 -17.72 -31.04 -20.81
CA ALA A 117 -17.97 -30.81 -22.23
C ALA A 117 -18.37 -32.17 -22.81
N SER A 118 -19.53 -32.25 -23.47
CA SER A 118 -20.02 -33.50 -24.07
C SER A 118 -18.86 -34.17 -24.79
N SER A 119 -18.54 -35.38 -24.41
CA SER A 119 -17.37 -36.16 -24.79
C SER A 119 -17.10 -36.25 -26.30
N ASN A 120 -18.04 -35.81 -27.12
CA ASN A 120 -17.97 -35.85 -28.58
C ASN A 120 -17.17 -34.68 -29.20
N SER A 121 -16.81 -33.63 -28.47
CA SER A 121 -16.03 -32.50 -29.01
C SER A 121 -14.54 -32.51 -28.65
N LEU A 122 -14.16 -33.31 -27.63
CA LEU A 122 -12.76 -33.42 -27.18
C LEU A 122 -12.06 -34.70 -27.62
N ALA A 123 -12.84 -35.71 -28.08
CA ALA A 123 -12.34 -37.05 -28.42
C ALA A 123 -11.47 -37.14 -29.70
N THR A 124 -11.24 -36.04 -30.41
CA THR A 124 -10.36 -36.01 -31.60
C THR A 124 -9.18 -35.10 -31.41
N ARG A 125 -8.39 -35.32 -30.33
CA ARG A 125 -7.29 -34.46 -29.91
C ARG A 125 -6.16 -34.29 -30.94
N SER A 126 -5.77 -35.37 -31.61
CA SER A 126 -4.68 -35.29 -32.60
C SER A 126 -5.04 -34.48 -33.86
N ASN A 127 -6.33 -34.34 -34.16
CA ASN A 127 -6.79 -33.70 -35.40
C ASN A 127 -7.31 -32.27 -35.23
N ASN A 128 -7.49 -31.77 -33.98
CA ASN A 128 -8.10 -30.47 -33.70
C ASN A 128 -7.11 -29.38 -33.25
N PHE A 129 -5.84 -29.71 -33.06
CA PHE A 129 -4.83 -28.69 -32.78
C PHE A 129 -4.25 -28.16 -34.09
N SER A 130 -4.43 -26.87 -34.36
CA SER A 130 -3.71 -26.17 -35.43
C SER A 130 -2.19 -26.29 -35.20
N SER A 131 -1.43 -26.01 -36.25
CA SER A 131 0.04 -25.95 -36.16
C SER A 131 0.47 -25.08 -34.98
N LEU A 132 1.36 -25.60 -34.12
CA LEU A 132 1.99 -24.83 -33.07
C LEU A 132 2.68 -23.58 -33.63
N SER A 133 3.25 -23.68 -34.84
CA SER A 133 3.87 -22.56 -35.55
C SER A 133 2.87 -21.41 -35.77
N THR A 134 1.63 -21.72 -36.18
CA THR A 134 0.57 -20.71 -36.37
C THR A 134 0.17 -20.04 -35.06
N ALA A 135 0.03 -20.83 -33.99
CA ALA A 135 -0.27 -20.29 -32.66
C ALA A 135 0.85 -19.40 -32.12
N PHE A 136 2.12 -19.82 -32.32
CA PHE A 136 3.29 -19.05 -31.93
C PHE A 136 3.36 -17.72 -32.70
N GLN A 137 3.14 -17.74 -34.01
CA GLN A 137 3.10 -16.52 -34.84
C GLN A 137 2.01 -15.55 -34.36
N ALA A 138 0.83 -16.06 -33.98
CA ALA A 138 -0.25 -15.25 -33.44
C ALA A 138 0.15 -14.57 -32.13
N LEU A 139 0.81 -15.30 -31.21
CA LEU A 139 1.35 -14.73 -29.98
C LEU A 139 2.44 -13.71 -30.26
N ALA A 140 3.44 -14.05 -31.07
CA ALA A 140 4.55 -13.17 -31.41
C ALA A 140 4.05 -11.84 -32.02
N SER A 141 3.09 -11.93 -32.94
CA SER A 141 2.43 -10.75 -33.51
C SER A 141 1.68 -9.92 -32.45
N TYR A 142 1.02 -10.58 -31.49
CA TYR A 142 0.30 -9.94 -30.41
C TYR A 142 1.22 -9.14 -29.48
N VAL A 143 2.38 -9.71 -29.13
CA VAL A 143 3.38 -9.07 -28.25
C VAL A 143 4.37 -8.17 -29.00
N GLY A 144 4.13 -7.88 -30.26
CA GLY A 144 4.88 -6.89 -31.04
C GLY A 144 6.19 -7.38 -31.66
N THR A 145 6.45 -8.70 -31.68
CA THR A 145 7.65 -9.33 -32.26
C THR A 145 7.27 -10.30 -33.37
N ALA A 146 6.50 -9.83 -34.34
CA ALA A 146 5.98 -10.68 -35.42
C ALA A 146 7.08 -11.51 -36.11
N VAL A 147 6.80 -12.78 -36.31
CA VAL A 147 7.68 -13.76 -36.98
C VAL A 147 7.00 -14.19 -38.28
N ASP A 148 7.70 -14.05 -39.39
CA ASP A 148 7.18 -14.47 -40.68
C ASP A 148 7.25 -15.99 -40.88
N SER A 149 6.59 -16.47 -41.93
CA SER A 149 6.53 -17.92 -42.20
C SER A 149 7.88 -18.50 -42.63
N GLN A 150 8.79 -17.67 -43.21
CA GLN A 150 10.12 -18.13 -43.60
C GLN A 150 10.98 -18.36 -42.36
N THR A 151 11.00 -17.42 -41.43
CA THR A 151 11.69 -17.56 -40.12
C THR A 151 11.15 -18.76 -39.33
N MET A 152 9.82 -18.98 -39.34
CA MET A 152 9.24 -20.15 -38.70
C MET A 152 9.59 -21.49 -39.33
N ALA A 153 9.94 -21.51 -40.64
CA ALA A 153 10.37 -22.73 -41.30
C ALA A 153 11.75 -23.21 -40.83
N ASP A 154 12.58 -22.31 -40.30
CA ASP A 154 13.90 -22.60 -39.75
C ASP A 154 13.84 -22.96 -38.25
N VAL A 155 12.69 -22.83 -37.59
CA VAL A 155 12.49 -23.17 -36.18
C VAL A 155 12.33 -24.68 -36.01
N THR A 156 13.15 -25.27 -35.18
CA THR A 156 13.05 -26.69 -34.81
C THR A 156 12.03 -26.87 -33.68
N ILE A 157 11.01 -27.70 -33.93
CA ILE A 157 10.01 -28.08 -32.92
C ILE A 157 10.28 -29.52 -32.50
N ALA A 158 10.67 -29.71 -31.25
CA ALA A 158 10.90 -31.02 -30.66
C ALA A 158 9.88 -31.32 -29.54
N THR A 159 9.54 -32.60 -29.38
CA THR A 159 8.69 -33.05 -28.28
C THR A 159 9.53 -33.67 -27.18
N THR A 160 9.25 -33.31 -25.94
CA THR A 160 9.86 -33.93 -24.75
C THR A 160 8.73 -34.46 -23.87
N ALA A 161 8.90 -35.69 -23.37
CA ALA A 161 7.96 -36.19 -22.36
C ALA A 161 8.08 -35.28 -21.10
N SER A 162 6.94 -34.87 -20.52
CA SER A 162 6.97 -34.16 -19.25
C SER A 162 7.67 -35.00 -18.18
N VAL A 163 8.39 -34.32 -17.30
CA VAL A 163 9.10 -34.96 -16.17
C VAL A 163 8.10 -35.47 -15.11
N LEU A 164 6.88 -34.95 -15.11
CA LEU A 164 5.83 -35.34 -14.17
C LEU A 164 4.84 -36.31 -14.82
N PRO A 165 4.59 -37.48 -14.20
CA PRO A 165 3.58 -38.42 -14.68
C PRO A 165 2.20 -37.78 -14.80
N GLY A 166 1.56 -37.93 -15.95
CA GLY A 166 0.22 -37.36 -16.21
C GLY A 166 0.20 -35.97 -16.84
N ASP A 167 1.34 -35.36 -17.09
CA ASP A 167 1.45 -34.19 -17.95
C ASP A 167 1.44 -34.61 -19.44
N GLY A 168 0.88 -33.72 -20.27
CA GLY A 168 0.91 -33.87 -21.73
C GLY A 168 2.32 -33.73 -22.30
N LEU A 169 2.46 -33.82 -23.60
CA LEU A 169 3.73 -33.56 -24.30
C LEU A 169 4.07 -32.07 -24.17
N VAL A 170 5.30 -31.80 -23.77
CA VAL A 170 5.91 -30.47 -23.84
C VAL A 170 6.63 -30.33 -25.16
N TYR A 171 6.35 -29.27 -25.87
CA TYR A 171 7.02 -28.90 -27.12
C TYR A 171 8.04 -27.82 -26.85
N SER A 172 9.27 -27.99 -27.36
CA SER A 172 10.29 -26.94 -27.35
C SER A 172 10.47 -26.39 -28.75
N LEU A 173 10.42 -25.06 -28.87
CA LEU A 173 10.77 -24.34 -30.09
C LEU A 173 12.19 -23.82 -29.91
N SER A 174 13.10 -24.07 -30.89
CA SER A 174 14.47 -23.58 -30.86
C SER A 174 14.89 -23.05 -32.24
N GLY A 175 15.88 -22.15 -32.24
CA GLY A 175 16.28 -21.42 -33.45
C GLY A 175 15.46 -20.15 -33.72
N LEU A 176 14.72 -19.68 -32.71
CA LEU A 176 14.04 -18.39 -32.79
C LEU A 176 15.05 -17.23 -32.81
N PRO A 177 14.80 -16.11 -33.53
CA PRO A 177 15.65 -14.92 -33.43
C PRO A 177 15.70 -14.39 -31.99
N GLU A 178 16.87 -13.92 -31.54
CA GLU A 178 17.03 -13.33 -30.19
C GLU A 178 16.15 -12.08 -29.97
N THR A 179 15.75 -11.41 -31.05
CA THR A 179 14.76 -10.31 -30.98
C THR A 179 13.34 -10.79 -30.65
N VAL A 180 13.08 -12.09 -30.78
CA VAL A 180 11.78 -12.72 -30.50
C VAL A 180 11.80 -13.48 -29.18
N ALA A 181 12.88 -14.25 -28.91
CA ALA A 181 12.98 -15.08 -27.73
C ALA A 181 14.41 -15.07 -27.18
N VAL A 182 14.58 -14.91 -25.86
CA VAL A 182 15.87 -15.04 -25.18
C VAL A 182 16.39 -16.45 -25.39
N LEU A 183 17.68 -16.58 -25.70
CA LEU A 183 18.34 -17.85 -26.05
C LEU A 183 17.71 -18.56 -27.26
N GLY A 184 16.88 -17.87 -28.05
CA GLY A 184 16.22 -18.44 -29.22
C GLY A 184 15.24 -19.58 -28.91
N GLN A 185 14.65 -19.61 -27.70
CA GLN A 185 13.85 -20.74 -27.23
C GLN A 185 12.48 -20.29 -26.67
N ALA A 186 11.47 -21.14 -26.90
CA ALA A 186 10.16 -21.05 -26.27
C ALA A 186 9.65 -22.47 -25.98
N THR A 187 8.68 -22.58 -25.05
CA THR A 187 8.02 -23.86 -24.76
C THR A 187 6.52 -23.77 -24.99
N ALA A 188 5.91 -24.90 -25.30
CA ALA A 188 4.47 -24.98 -25.48
C ALA A 188 3.90 -26.32 -24.98
N GLU A 189 2.65 -26.32 -24.53
CA GLU A 189 1.90 -27.51 -24.20
C GLU A 189 0.43 -27.38 -24.63
N GLN A 190 -0.22 -28.52 -24.85
CA GLN A 190 -1.65 -28.54 -25.13
C GLN A 190 -2.44 -28.37 -23.85
N SER A 191 -3.38 -27.43 -23.81
CA SER A 191 -4.21 -27.12 -22.65
C SER A 191 -5.67 -26.87 -23.04
N LEU A 192 -6.52 -26.81 -22.03
CA LEU A 192 -7.90 -26.35 -22.14
C LEU A 192 -8.04 -25.06 -21.33
N VAL A 193 -8.90 -24.16 -21.80
CA VAL A 193 -9.22 -22.90 -21.10
C VAL A 193 -10.74 -22.85 -20.92
N GLN A 194 -11.18 -22.61 -19.69
CA GLN A 194 -12.59 -22.38 -19.38
C GLN A 194 -12.93 -20.90 -19.54
N ARG A 195 -13.89 -20.58 -20.39
CA ARG A 195 -14.43 -19.23 -20.58
C ARG A 195 -15.46 -18.87 -19.51
N SER A 196 -15.84 -17.59 -19.47
CA SER A 196 -16.82 -17.06 -18.51
C SER A 196 -18.21 -17.68 -18.64
N ASP A 197 -18.57 -18.18 -19.83
CA ASP A 197 -19.81 -18.93 -20.08
C ASP A 197 -19.74 -20.40 -19.65
N GLY A 198 -18.60 -20.85 -19.12
CA GLY A 198 -18.35 -22.23 -18.70
C GLY A 198 -17.88 -23.14 -19.84
N SER A 199 -17.84 -22.67 -21.08
CA SER A 199 -17.34 -23.48 -22.21
C SER A 199 -15.84 -23.73 -22.10
N LEU A 200 -15.40 -24.91 -22.57
CA LEU A 200 -13.98 -25.25 -22.65
C LEU A 200 -13.50 -25.11 -24.10
N VAL A 201 -12.38 -24.46 -24.26
CA VAL A 201 -11.69 -24.31 -25.57
C VAL A 201 -10.31 -24.93 -25.52
N ALA A 202 -9.91 -25.57 -26.61
CA ALA A 202 -8.54 -26.07 -26.78
C ALA A 202 -7.61 -24.89 -27.10
N ALA A 203 -6.46 -24.84 -26.42
CA ALA A 203 -5.47 -23.78 -26.57
C ALA A 203 -4.05 -24.33 -26.48
N TRP A 204 -3.12 -23.69 -27.18
CA TRP A 204 -1.71 -23.84 -26.91
C TRP A 204 -1.32 -22.92 -25.74
N HIS A 205 -0.86 -23.48 -24.64
CA HIS A 205 -0.15 -22.75 -23.61
C HIS A 205 1.28 -22.54 -24.07
N ILE A 206 1.68 -21.31 -24.34
CA ILE A 206 3.01 -20.95 -24.83
C ILE A 206 3.70 -20.08 -23.79
N VAL A 207 4.92 -20.47 -23.43
CA VAL A 207 5.80 -19.68 -22.57
C VAL A 207 6.93 -19.11 -23.42
N LEU A 208 7.00 -17.79 -23.49
CA LEU A 208 7.94 -17.03 -24.32
C LEU A 208 8.68 -16.03 -23.45
N GLN A 209 10.00 -16.21 -23.28
CA GLN A 209 10.84 -15.24 -22.59
C GLN A 209 11.45 -14.27 -23.61
N GLN A 210 11.24 -12.97 -23.38
CA GLN A 210 11.87 -11.86 -24.09
C GLN A 210 12.77 -11.08 -23.14
N GLY A 211 13.52 -10.09 -23.60
CA GLY A 211 14.49 -9.37 -22.74
C GLY A 211 13.87 -8.74 -21.50
N GLU A 212 12.68 -8.13 -21.65
CA GLU A 212 11.98 -7.44 -20.55
C GLU A 212 10.64 -8.09 -20.17
N HIS A 213 10.26 -9.20 -20.81
CA HIS A 213 8.97 -9.86 -20.63
C HIS A 213 9.13 -11.39 -20.56
N TRP A 214 8.28 -12.04 -19.79
CA TRP A 214 8.19 -13.49 -19.77
C TRP A 214 6.72 -13.91 -19.87
N TRP A 215 6.29 -14.05 -21.11
CA TRP A 215 4.89 -14.29 -21.43
C TRP A 215 4.47 -15.72 -21.15
N SER A 216 3.34 -15.90 -20.49
CA SER A 216 2.58 -17.15 -20.38
C SER A 216 1.22 -16.90 -21.03
N ALA A 217 0.99 -17.47 -22.21
CA ALA A 217 -0.19 -17.19 -23.01
C ALA A 217 -0.92 -18.47 -23.43
N HIS A 218 -2.25 -18.40 -23.49
CA HIS A 218 -3.09 -19.44 -24.05
C HIS A 218 -3.67 -18.98 -25.37
N VAL A 219 -3.27 -19.63 -26.47
CA VAL A 219 -3.67 -19.29 -27.83
C VAL A 219 -4.68 -20.30 -28.33
N ASN A 220 -5.87 -19.87 -28.69
CA ASN A 220 -6.94 -20.73 -29.20
C ASN A 220 -6.48 -21.45 -30.48
N VAL A 221 -6.59 -22.78 -30.48
CA VAL A 221 -6.10 -23.62 -31.58
C VAL A 221 -6.87 -23.45 -32.90
N GLN A 222 -8.12 -23.01 -32.84
CA GLN A 222 -8.96 -22.86 -34.04
C GLN A 222 -8.89 -21.44 -34.62
N THR A 223 -8.82 -20.43 -33.73
CA THR A 223 -8.97 -19.03 -34.16
C THR A 223 -7.68 -18.25 -34.10
N GLY A 224 -6.63 -18.75 -33.42
CA GLY A 224 -5.41 -17.99 -33.12
C GLY A 224 -5.62 -16.84 -32.12
N ALA A 225 -6.81 -16.71 -31.55
CA ALA A 225 -7.10 -15.67 -30.57
C ALA A 225 -6.39 -15.96 -29.24
N ILE A 226 -5.89 -14.91 -28.60
CA ILE A 226 -5.33 -15.03 -27.26
C ILE A 226 -6.49 -15.16 -26.27
N GLU A 227 -6.60 -16.30 -25.59
CA GLU A 227 -7.62 -16.57 -24.56
C GLU A 227 -7.19 -16.04 -23.20
N SER A 228 -5.88 -16.10 -22.88
CA SER A 228 -5.27 -15.43 -21.74
C SER A 228 -3.81 -15.13 -22.00
N ILE A 229 -3.29 -14.09 -21.38
CA ILE A 229 -1.87 -13.76 -21.38
C ILE A 229 -1.50 -13.14 -20.05
N ASN A 230 -0.41 -13.61 -19.47
CA ASN A 230 0.20 -13.06 -18.27
C ASN A 230 1.67 -12.78 -18.55
N ASP A 231 2.18 -11.69 -18.04
CA ASP A 231 3.60 -11.44 -17.95
C ASP A 231 4.10 -11.89 -16.56
N TRP A 232 5.02 -12.84 -16.53
CA TRP A 232 5.62 -13.29 -15.27
C TRP A 232 6.70 -12.34 -14.76
N VAL A 233 7.15 -11.43 -15.60
CA VAL A 233 7.98 -10.31 -15.18
C VAL A 233 7.04 -9.22 -14.67
N SER A 234 7.05 -8.99 -13.37
CA SER A 234 6.45 -7.80 -12.79
C SER A 234 7.30 -6.61 -13.20
N HIS A 235 6.95 -5.98 -14.30
CA HIS A 235 7.48 -4.66 -14.62
C HIS A 235 6.84 -3.64 -13.68
N MET A 236 7.46 -3.48 -12.53
CA MET A 236 7.39 -2.21 -11.86
C MET A 236 8.26 -1.27 -12.69
N SER A 237 7.67 -0.44 -13.55
CA SER A 237 8.41 0.66 -14.14
C SER A 237 8.97 1.46 -12.96
N ALA A 238 10.29 1.52 -12.87
CA ALA A 238 10.98 2.17 -11.78
C ALA A 238 10.49 3.62 -11.71
N GLU A 239 9.70 3.94 -10.68
CA GLU A 239 9.29 5.31 -10.42
C GLU A 239 10.47 6.02 -9.79
N SER A 240 10.79 7.23 -10.24
CA SER A 240 11.88 8.03 -9.67
C SER A 240 11.41 9.46 -9.50
N TYR A 241 11.68 10.01 -8.31
CA TYR A 241 11.31 11.36 -7.90
C TYR A 241 12.54 12.11 -7.44
N THR A 242 12.93 13.18 -8.15
CA THR A 242 14.02 14.07 -7.70
C THR A 242 13.44 15.10 -6.73
N VAL A 243 13.56 14.84 -5.44
CA VAL A 243 12.88 15.54 -4.36
C VAL A 243 13.82 15.76 -3.16
N TYR A 244 13.38 16.53 -2.18
CA TYR A 244 13.93 16.48 -0.82
C TYR A 244 13.32 15.24 -0.15
N PRO A 245 14.08 14.15 0.05
CA PRO A 245 13.54 12.93 0.66
C PRO A 245 13.18 13.18 2.14
N ARG A 246 12.40 12.30 2.74
CA ARG A 246 11.96 12.38 4.15
C ARG A 246 13.09 12.71 5.14
N THR A 247 14.32 12.36 4.79
CA THR A 247 15.50 12.63 5.62
C THR A 247 16.04 14.07 5.51
N ILE A 248 15.49 14.89 4.62
CA ILE A 248 15.86 16.29 4.38
C ILE A 248 14.60 17.13 4.56
N ASP A 249 14.53 17.88 5.64
CA ASP A 249 13.31 18.57 6.08
C ASP A 249 12.85 19.66 5.10
N SER A 250 13.80 20.35 4.47
CA SER A 250 13.53 21.43 3.52
C SER A 250 14.79 21.77 2.70
N PRO A 251 14.71 22.67 1.72
CA PRO A 251 15.89 23.17 0.99
C PRO A 251 17.00 23.75 1.87
N ALA A 252 16.69 24.19 3.09
CA ALA A 252 17.69 24.69 4.04
C ALA A 252 18.52 23.57 4.68
N SER A 253 18.00 22.33 4.69
CA SER A 253 18.59 21.17 5.37
C SER A 253 19.44 20.30 4.46
N GLY A 254 19.35 20.45 3.12
CA GLY A 254 20.12 19.64 2.20
C GLY A 254 19.68 19.75 0.74
N ALA A 255 20.27 18.90 -0.11
CA ALA A 255 20.00 18.88 -1.54
C ALA A 255 18.91 17.85 -1.90
N ARG A 256 18.23 18.08 -3.01
CA ARG A 256 17.32 17.10 -3.63
C ARG A 256 18.09 15.84 -4.03
N GLN A 257 17.43 14.72 -3.96
CA GLN A 257 17.96 13.40 -4.30
C GLN A 257 16.94 12.64 -5.17
N ALA A 258 17.44 11.77 -6.03
CA ALA A 258 16.58 10.82 -6.75
C ALA A 258 16.18 9.68 -5.80
N VAL A 259 14.89 9.58 -5.50
CA VAL A 259 14.30 8.45 -4.76
C VAL A 259 13.68 7.51 -5.77
N VAL A 260 14.14 6.26 -5.79
CA VAL A 260 13.75 5.25 -6.77
C VAL A 260 12.89 4.18 -6.10
N ASN A 261 11.78 3.85 -6.71
CA ASN A 261 10.82 2.83 -6.22
C ASN A 261 10.46 3.00 -4.74
N PRO A 262 9.92 4.15 -4.33
CA PRO A 262 9.71 4.46 -2.92
C PRO A 262 8.49 3.75 -2.29
N TYR A 263 7.70 3.00 -3.05
CA TYR A 263 6.47 2.39 -2.58
C TYR A 263 6.70 1.18 -1.66
N SER A 264 5.71 0.93 -0.84
CA SER A 264 5.64 -0.12 0.17
C SER A 264 4.53 -1.12 -0.13
N SER A 265 4.29 -2.04 0.79
CA SER A 265 3.10 -2.93 0.76
C SER A 265 1.77 -2.18 0.79
N ALA A 266 1.75 -0.93 1.25
CA ALA A 266 0.56 -0.06 1.23
C ALA A 266 0.22 0.44 -0.19
N SER A 267 1.19 0.45 -1.10
CA SER A 267 1.05 0.91 -2.49
C SER A 267 1.55 -0.14 -3.48
N PRO A 268 0.86 -1.31 -3.59
CA PRO A 268 1.36 -2.47 -4.35
C PRO A 268 1.47 -2.22 -5.85
N GLN A 269 0.83 -1.18 -6.39
CA GLN A 269 0.90 -0.79 -7.79
C GLN A 269 1.82 0.41 -8.05
N GLY A 270 2.56 0.85 -7.03
CA GLY A 270 3.34 2.08 -7.05
C GLY A 270 2.48 3.31 -6.73
N TRP A 271 3.10 4.49 -6.74
CA TRP A 271 2.42 5.74 -6.42
C TRP A 271 1.77 6.38 -7.65
N ALA A 272 2.46 6.41 -8.80
CA ALA A 272 1.95 7.01 -10.02
C ALA A 272 1.25 5.97 -10.92
N SER A 273 -0.03 6.17 -11.21
CA SER A 273 -0.80 5.31 -12.12
C SER A 273 -0.43 5.48 -13.61
N GLY A 274 0.40 6.48 -13.92
CA GLY A 274 0.86 6.79 -15.28
C GLY A 274 2.11 7.67 -15.25
N ASN A 275 2.25 8.52 -16.24
CA ASN A 275 3.36 9.46 -16.35
C ASN A 275 3.07 10.84 -15.74
N THR A 276 2.09 10.96 -14.87
CA THR A 276 1.71 12.19 -14.19
C THR A 276 1.61 11.96 -12.68
N THR A 277 1.52 13.03 -11.89
CA THR A 277 1.39 13.00 -10.44
C THR A 277 -0.04 12.66 -10.00
N THR A 278 -0.55 11.51 -10.49
CA THR A 278 -1.86 10.93 -10.16
C THR A 278 -1.69 9.47 -9.80
N GLY A 279 -2.36 9.00 -8.78
CA GLY A 279 -2.28 7.61 -8.33
C GLY A 279 -3.41 7.25 -7.37
N ASN A 280 -3.28 6.09 -6.76
CA ASN A 280 -4.30 5.55 -5.86
C ASN A 280 -4.46 6.38 -4.57
N ASN A 281 -3.36 6.99 -4.07
CA ASN A 281 -3.35 7.66 -2.78
C ASN A 281 -3.53 9.19 -2.91
N ALA A 282 -3.07 9.77 -4.02
CA ALA A 282 -3.06 11.21 -4.21
C ALA A 282 -3.08 11.62 -5.69
N TRP A 283 -3.68 12.78 -5.93
CA TRP A 283 -3.54 13.55 -7.17
C TRP A 283 -2.97 14.92 -6.80
N ALA A 284 -1.73 15.20 -7.22
CA ALA A 284 -1.08 16.48 -6.98
C ALA A 284 -1.04 17.33 -8.27
N GLN A 285 -1.40 18.59 -8.14
CA GLN A 285 -1.50 19.56 -9.23
C GLN A 285 -1.30 21.00 -8.75
N SER A 286 -0.95 21.92 -9.64
CA SER A 286 -0.99 23.35 -9.32
C SER A 286 -2.42 23.89 -9.25
N ASN A 287 -2.62 24.95 -8.45
CA ASN A 287 -3.92 25.63 -8.38
C ASN A 287 -3.77 27.16 -8.24
N PRO A 288 -3.10 27.84 -9.18
CA PRO A 288 -2.83 29.28 -9.05
C PRO A 288 -4.08 30.16 -9.05
N SER A 289 -5.22 29.64 -9.49
CA SER A 289 -6.51 30.34 -9.44
C SER A 289 -7.24 30.22 -8.11
N GLY A 290 -6.78 29.36 -7.17
CA GLY A 290 -7.46 29.10 -5.91
C GLY A 290 -8.84 28.43 -6.04
N GLY A 291 -9.12 27.82 -7.20
CA GLY A 291 -10.41 27.15 -7.47
C GLY A 291 -10.57 25.82 -6.72
N VAL A 292 -11.78 25.25 -6.78
CA VAL A 292 -12.11 23.96 -6.15
C VAL A 292 -12.04 22.78 -7.12
N THR A 293 -11.84 23.03 -8.40
CA THR A 293 -11.71 21.99 -9.44
C THR A 293 -10.25 21.57 -9.60
N TRP A 294 -10.02 20.28 -9.82
CA TRP A 294 -8.65 19.74 -9.91
C TRP A 294 -8.37 18.90 -11.16
N LYS A 295 -9.41 18.29 -11.75
CA LYS A 295 -9.22 17.28 -12.81
C LYS A 295 -8.47 17.80 -14.04
N LEU A 296 -8.61 19.07 -14.36
CA LEU A 296 -7.98 19.72 -15.52
C LEU A 296 -6.81 20.64 -15.16
N ASN A 297 -6.44 20.72 -13.88
CA ASN A 297 -5.31 21.53 -13.44
C ASN A 297 -3.98 20.96 -13.94
N HIS A 298 -2.99 21.82 -14.08
CA HIS A 298 -1.67 21.44 -14.57
C HIS A 298 -1.00 20.40 -13.66
N ARG A 299 -0.46 19.36 -14.28
CA ARG A 299 0.39 18.33 -13.66
C ARG A 299 1.62 18.11 -14.53
N PRO A 300 2.78 17.90 -13.93
CA PRO A 300 3.97 17.53 -14.67
C PRO A 300 3.78 16.20 -15.39
N THR A 301 4.37 16.08 -16.58
CA THR A 301 4.40 14.83 -17.34
C THR A 301 5.81 14.28 -17.36
N ALA A 302 6.02 13.14 -16.74
CA ALA A 302 7.30 12.46 -16.68
C ALA A 302 7.49 11.52 -17.88
N LYS A 303 8.71 11.36 -18.35
CA LYS A 303 9.05 10.29 -19.29
C LYS A 303 9.38 9.02 -18.49
N SER A 304 8.67 7.94 -18.77
CA SER A 304 8.91 6.63 -18.11
C SER A 304 8.86 6.72 -16.57
N LYS A 305 7.92 7.51 -16.03
CA LYS A 305 7.77 7.75 -14.57
C LYS A 305 9.02 8.33 -13.87
N VAL A 306 9.90 9.01 -14.60
CA VAL A 306 11.05 9.73 -14.02
C VAL A 306 10.66 11.19 -13.83
N PHE A 307 10.31 11.57 -12.61
CA PHE A 307 9.87 12.92 -12.22
C PHE A 307 11.09 13.74 -11.75
N ASP A 308 11.80 14.31 -12.71
CA ASP A 308 13.00 15.13 -12.49
C ASP A 308 12.83 16.49 -13.18
N TYR A 309 12.60 17.53 -12.38
CA TYR A 309 12.36 18.90 -12.87
C TYR A 309 13.33 19.86 -12.21
N PRO A 310 13.83 20.87 -12.93
CA PRO A 310 14.79 21.82 -12.39
C PRO A 310 14.18 22.72 -11.30
N VAL A 311 14.99 23.11 -10.33
CA VAL A 311 14.66 24.07 -9.26
C VAL A 311 15.73 25.14 -9.18
N ASP A 312 15.32 26.40 -9.26
CA ASP A 312 16.16 27.57 -8.96
C ASP A 312 15.47 28.41 -7.88
N LEU A 313 15.86 28.20 -6.64
CA LEU A 313 15.28 28.88 -5.47
C LEU A 313 15.60 30.40 -5.41
N THR A 314 16.42 30.92 -6.33
CA THR A 314 16.65 32.37 -6.51
C THR A 314 15.55 33.04 -7.33
N LYS A 315 14.65 32.25 -7.91
CA LYS A 315 13.54 32.68 -8.75
C LYS A 315 12.20 32.57 -8.01
N ALA A 316 11.16 33.14 -8.64
CA ALA A 316 9.80 33.03 -8.14
C ALA A 316 9.31 31.56 -8.20
N PRO A 317 8.52 31.09 -7.21
CA PRO A 317 8.01 29.72 -7.13
C PRO A 317 7.33 29.19 -8.39
N ALA A 318 6.59 30.03 -9.13
CA ALA A 318 5.96 29.66 -10.38
C ALA A 318 6.93 29.15 -11.47
N THR A 319 8.24 29.45 -11.36
CA THR A 319 9.25 28.99 -12.33
C THR A 319 9.67 27.53 -12.14
N TYR A 320 9.36 26.92 -10.99
CA TYR A 320 9.67 25.53 -10.67
C TYR A 320 8.46 24.72 -10.18
N VAL A 321 7.27 25.09 -10.64
CA VAL A 321 6.00 24.49 -10.22
C VAL A 321 5.95 22.96 -10.43
N ASP A 322 6.55 22.42 -11.49
CA ASP A 322 6.59 20.98 -11.74
C ASP A 322 7.38 20.22 -10.66
N ALA A 323 8.45 20.81 -10.15
CA ALA A 323 9.22 20.26 -9.04
C ALA A 323 8.45 20.37 -7.72
N ALA A 324 7.71 21.45 -7.50
CA ALA A 324 6.85 21.65 -6.34
C ALA A 324 5.73 20.61 -6.29
N ILE A 325 4.99 20.41 -7.39
CA ILE A 325 3.96 19.39 -7.51
C ILE A 325 4.55 17.98 -7.28
N THR A 326 5.75 17.71 -7.82
CA THR A 326 6.46 16.43 -7.62
C THR A 326 6.81 16.21 -6.15
N GLN A 327 7.31 17.23 -5.46
CA GLN A 327 7.61 17.17 -4.02
C GLN A 327 6.34 16.90 -3.21
N LEU A 328 5.27 17.63 -3.47
CA LEU A 328 3.99 17.46 -2.79
C LEU A 328 3.44 16.03 -2.98
N PHE A 329 3.46 15.53 -4.23
CA PHE A 329 3.05 14.16 -4.54
C PHE A 329 3.89 13.13 -3.78
N TYR A 330 5.20 13.31 -3.75
CA TYR A 330 6.13 12.44 -3.00
C TYR A 330 5.81 12.44 -1.50
N THR A 331 5.65 13.62 -0.89
CA THR A 331 5.46 13.72 0.56
C THR A 331 4.10 13.18 0.99
N VAL A 332 3.02 13.46 0.23
CA VAL A 332 1.68 12.93 0.50
C VAL A 332 1.65 11.39 0.41
N ASN A 333 2.28 10.79 -0.62
CA ASN A 333 2.37 9.34 -0.73
C ASN A 333 3.26 8.72 0.36
N THR A 334 4.33 9.40 0.76
CA THR A 334 5.17 8.97 1.90
C THR A 334 4.37 8.94 3.19
N MET A 335 3.54 9.95 3.45
CA MET A 335 2.66 10.02 4.62
C MET A 335 1.59 8.93 4.59
N HIS A 336 0.99 8.69 3.41
CA HIS A 336 0.05 7.58 3.22
C HIS A 336 0.67 6.25 3.61
N ASP A 337 1.78 5.87 2.99
CA ASP A 337 2.40 4.56 3.19
C ASP A 337 2.90 4.39 4.63
N LEU A 338 3.47 5.46 5.21
CA LEU A 338 3.93 5.42 6.59
C LEU A 338 2.76 5.24 7.56
N SER A 339 1.72 6.05 7.46
CA SER A 339 0.57 5.97 8.36
C SER A 339 -0.21 4.66 8.20
N PHE A 340 -0.27 4.11 6.98
CA PHE A 340 -0.83 2.79 6.72
C PHE A 340 -0.07 1.71 7.51
N ALA A 341 1.26 1.72 7.48
CA ALA A 341 2.08 0.76 8.23
C ALA A 341 1.82 0.79 9.75
N TYR A 342 1.39 1.94 10.28
CA TYR A 342 1.05 2.13 11.68
C TYR A 342 -0.46 2.07 11.98
N GLY A 343 -1.27 1.60 11.02
CA GLY A 343 -2.66 1.23 11.24
C GLY A 343 -3.70 2.29 10.85
N PHE A 344 -3.32 3.32 10.09
CA PHE A 344 -4.27 4.14 9.33
C PHE A 344 -4.56 3.44 8.00
N SER A 345 -5.19 2.28 8.10
CA SER A 345 -5.52 1.39 6.99
C SER A 345 -6.86 1.76 6.34
N GLU A 346 -7.22 1.04 5.28
CA GLU A 346 -8.50 1.19 4.59
C GLU A 346 -9.70 1.09 5.55
N ALA A 347 -9.69 0.12 6.47
CA ALA A 347 -10.73 -0.01 7.50
C ALA A 347 -10.78 1.17 8.48
N ALA A 348 -9.69 1.91 8.62
CA ALA A 348 -9.61 3.10 9.45
C ALA A 348 -9.89 4.40 8.67
N GLY A 349 -10.25 4.28 7.38
CA GLY A 349 -10.60 5.40 6.51
C GLY A 349 -9.38 6.16 5.99
N ASN A 350 -8.34 5.46 5.54
CA ASN A 350 -7.24 6.10 4.83
C ASN A 350 -7.70 6.65 3.47
N PHE A 351 -6.83 7.37 2.79
CA PHE A 351 -7.16 8.03 1.52
C PHE A 351 -6.69 7.22 0.34
N GLN A 352 -7.64 6.54 -0.36
CA GLN A 352 -7.35 5.73 -1.55
C GLN A 352 -8.49 5.80 -2.57
N ASP A 353 -8.18 5.76 -3.86
CA ASP A 353 -9.18 5.58 -4.92
C ASP A 353 -9.75 4.17 -4.88
N GLU A 354 -8.87 3.17 -4.83
CA GLU A 354 -9.21 1.76 -4.73
C GLU A 354 -8.69 1.17 -3.41
N ASN A 355 -9.60 0.59 -2.63
CA ASN A 355 -9.27 -0.13 -1.39
C ASN A 355 -9.02 -1.62 -1.71
N TYR A 356 -7.77 -2.04 -1.66
CA TYR A 356 -7.34 -3.39 -2.05
C TYR A 356 -7.86 -4.49 -1.10
N SER A 357 -8.07 -4.17 0.18
CA SER A 357 -8.65 -5.12 1.14
C SER A 357 -10.17 -5.25 1.03
N GLY A 358 -10.82 -4.34 0.30
CA GLY A 358 -12.27 -4.22 0.22
C GLY A 358 -12.94 -3.72 1.51
N GLN A 359 -12.15 -3.21 2.48
CA GLN A 359 -12.64 -2.57 3.71
C GLN A 359 -12.63 -1.05 3.55
N GLY A 360 -13.39 -0.33 4.40
CA GLY A 360 -13.53 1.12 4.27
C GLY A 360 -14.23 1.53 2.97
N LYS A 361 -14.10 2.80 2.59
CA LYS A 361 -14.66 3.33 1.35
C LYS A 361 -13.54 3.90 0.49
N GLY A 362 -13.46 3.46 -0.77
CA GLY A 362 -12.55 4.04 -1.76
C GLY A 362 -13.17 5.26 -2.46
N GLY A 363 -12.46 5.76 -3.48
CA GLY A 363 -12.87 6.93 -4.25
C GLY A 363 -12.49 8.24 -3.55
N ASP A 364 -11.50 8.23 -2.65
CA ASP A 364 -11.20 9.35 -1.77
C ASP A 364 -9.71 9.72 -1.64
N TYR A 365 -8.92 9.43 -2.70
CA TYR A 365 -7.53 9.90 -2.75
C TYR A 365 -7.40 11.38 -2.37
N VAL A 366 -6.26 11.78 -1.82
CA VAL A 366 -6.00 13.18 -1.46
C VAL A 366 -5.86 14.03 -2.72
N VAL A 367 -6.66 15.10 -2.82
CA VAL A 367 -6.50 16.17 -3.81
C VAL A 367 -5.51 17.19 -3.23
N ALA A 368 -4.27 17.18 -3.74
CA ALA A 368 -3.19 18.02 -3.23
C ALA A 368 -2.90 19.18 -4.21
N PHE A 369 -3.12 20.41 -3.75
CA PHE A 369 -2.89 21.62 -4.52
C PHE A 369 -1.56 22.27 -4.16
N ALA A 370 -0.62 22.25 -5.09
CA ALA A 370 0.64 22.98 -5.01
C ALA A 370 0.43 24.43 -5.43
N GLN A 371 1.12 25.36 -4.79
CA GLN A 371 1.09 26.80 -5.08
C GLN A 371 -0.36 27.31 -5.23
N ASP A 372 -1.22 26.94 -4.28
CA ASP A 372 -2.65 27.30 -4.32
C ASP A 372 -2.84 28.81 -4.16
N GLY A 373 -3.58 29.42 -5.09
CA GLY A 373 -3.79 30.86 -5.14
C GLY A 373 -4.92 31.38 -4.26
N SER A 374 -5.58 30.51 -3.45
CA SER A 374 -6.64 30.95 -2.53
C SER A 374 -6.11 31.62 -1.26
N GLY A 375 -4.79 31.54 -0.98
CA GLY A 375 -4.15 32.16 0.18
C GLY A 375 -2.65 32.32 0.01
N THR A 376 -1.99 32.88 1.05
CA THR A 376 -0.55 33.00 1.21
C THR A 376 -0.19 32.72 2.66
N ASP A 377 1.08 32.41 2.91
CA ASP A 377 1.69 32.36 4.26
C ASP A 377 0.97 31.38 5.20
N ASN A 378 0.47 30.28 4.65
CA ASN A 378 -0.27 29.23 5.35
C ASN A 378 -0.35 27.95 4.49
N ALA A 379 -1.08 26.97 5.01
CA ALA A 379 -1.54 25.75 4.34
C ALA A 379 -2.87 25.34 4.96
N ASN A 380 -3.59 24.37 4.41
CA ASN A 380 -4.72 23.72 5.08
C ASN A 380 -5.04 22.34 4.52
N PHE A 381 -5.72 21.53 5.34
CA PHE A 381 -6.29 20.23 4.96
C PHE A 381 -7.79 20.18 5.34
N ALA A 382 -8.64 19.97 4.37
CA ALA A 382 -10.05 19.69 4.60
C ALA A 382 -10.28 18.16 4.65
N THR A 383 -10.84 17.68 5.76
CA THR A 383 -11.06 16.25 6.01
C THR A 383 -12.54 15.90 6.00
N PRO A 384 -13.13 15.49 4.87
CA PRO A 384 -14.48 14.95 4.86
C PRO A 384 -14.50 13.49 5.35
N PRO A 385 -15.68 12.93 5.68
CA PRO A 385 -15.81 11.51 5.99
C PRO A 385 -15.29 10.58 4.89
N ASP A 386 -14.93 9.35 5.29
CA ASP A 386 -14.47 8.27 4.45
C ASP A 386 -15.34 8.06 3.20
N GLY A 387 -14.71 7.91 2.03
CA GLY A 387 -15.33 7.88 0.71
C GLY A 387 -15.51 9.26 0.05
N GLN A 388 -14.93 10.32 0.61
CA GLN A 388 -14.85 11.65 0.02
C GLN A 388 -13.42 12.18 0.08
N HIS A 389 -12.97 12.83 -0.99
CA HIS A 389 -11.59 13.29 -1.11
C HIS A 389 -11.16 14.24 0.00
N GLY A 390 -10.08 13.93 0.71
CA GLY A 390 -9.31 14.90 1.47
C GLY A 390 -8.72 15.96 0.52
N VAL A 391 -8.71 17.22 0.94
CA VAL A 391 -8.19 18.32 0.11
C VAL A 391 -7.11 19.07 0.87
N MET A 392 -5.87 19.01 0.35
CA MET A 392 -4.71 19.73 0.86
C MET A 392 -4.41 20.93 -0.04
N ARG A 393 -4.14 22.10 0.57
CA ARG A 393 -3.68 23.30 -0.13
C ARG A 393 -2.41 23.82 0.48
N MET A 394 -1.36 23.91 -0.34
CA MET A 394 -0.08 24.48 0.04
C MET A 394 0.08 25.84 -0.64
N TYR A 395 0.39 26.86 0.15
CA TYR A 395 0.48 28.24 -0.34
C TYR A 395 1.91 28.69 -0.56
N ILE A 396 2.04 29.79 -1.30
CA ILE A 396 3.28 30.54 -1.42
C ILE A 396 3.44 31.42 -0.18
N TRP A 397 4.64 31.41 0.39
CA TRP A 397 5.02 32.25 1.52
C TRP A 397 5.74 33.50 1.04
N THR A 398 5.34 34.67 1.56
CA THR A 398 5.77 36.00 1.12
C THR A 398 6.74 36.68 2.09
N GLU A 399 7.05 36.06 3.21
CA GLU A 399 7.90 36.56 4.28
C GLU A 399 9.37 36.72 3.89
N THR A 400 9.82 36.03 2.85
CA THR A 400 11.20 36.09 2.36
C THR A 400 11.27 36.67 0.94
N LYS A 401 12.47 36.99 0.47
CA LYS A 401 12.70 37.38 -0.93
C LYS A 401 13.89 36.62 -1.50
N PRO A 402 13.63 35.81 -2.56
CA PRO A 402 12.33 35.58 -3.19
C PRO A 402 11.32 34.94 -2.24
N ASN A 403 10.04 34.97 -2.61
CA ASN A 403 8.99 34.21 -1.95
C ASN A 403 9.38 32.72 -1.93
N ARG A 404 8.96 31.99 -0.89
CA ARG A 404 9.23 30.55 -0.75
C ARG A 404 7.98 29.71 -0.96
N ASP A 405 8.21 28.51 -1.44
CA ASP A 405 7.17 27.55 -1.78
C ASP A 405 6.91 26.63 -0.58
N GLY A 406 5.69 26.61 -0.09
CA GLY A 406 5.27 25.75 1.03
C GLY A 406 5.36 24.26 0.72
N ASP A 407 5.31 23.88 -0.56
CA ASP A 407 5.46 22.49 -0.98
C ASP A 407 6.82 21.86 -0.60
N PHE A 408 7.85 22.69 -0.39
CA PHE A 408 9.19 22.26 0.01
C PHE A 408 9.44 22.26 1.52
N GLU A 409 8.48 22.74 2.34
CA GLU A 409 8.55 22.66 3.80
C GLU A 409 7.85 21.39 4.26
N GLN A 410 8.60 20.30 4.43
CA GLN A 410 8.01 18.98 4.63
C GLN A 410 7.31 18.83 5.98
N ASP A 411 7.70 19.60 7.01
CA ASP A 411 6.99 19.58 8.29
C ASP A 411 5.58 20.15 8.17
N ILE A 412 5.38 21.20 7.34
CA ILE A 412 4.03 21.74 7.07
C ILE A 412 3.21 20.74 6.26
N VAL A 413 3.76 20.14 5.19
CA VAL A 413 3.03 19.12 4.40
C VAL A 413 2.63 17.92 5.26
N ALA A 414 3.52 17.45 6.14
CA ALA A 414 3.23 16.36 7.07
C ALA A 414 2.18 16.75 8.12
N HIS A 415 2.23 17.99 8.62
CA HIS A 415 1.23 18.57 9.51
C HIS A 415 -0.15 18.53 8.85
N GLU A 416 -0.29 19.05 7.64
CA GLU A 416 -1.56 19.07 6.90
C GLU A 416 -2.11 17.67 6.65
N TYR A 417 -1.26 16.72 6.23
CA TYR A 417 -1.71 15.34 6.04
C TYR A 417 -2.19 14.72 7.35
N THR A 418 -1.59 15.09 8.47
CA THR A 418 -1.95 14.56 9.79
C THR A 418 -3.32 15.08 10.26
N HIS A 419 -3.80 16.24 9.81
CA HIS A 419 -5.20 16.62 10.01
C HIS A 419 -6.17 15.60 9.41
N GLY A 420 -5.84 15.07 8.20
CA GLY A 420 -6.59 13.97 7.61
C GLY A 420 -6.63 12.73 8.49
N ILE A 421 -5.47 12.33 9.03
CA ILE A 421 -5.33 11.17 9.92
C ILE A 421 -6.12 11.39 11.22
N SER A 422 -5.87 12.49 11.93
CA SER A 422 -6.43 12.75 13.26
C SER A 422 -7.94 12.89 13.24
N ASN A 423 -8.50 13.59 12.25
CA ASN A 423 -9.94 13.76 12.08
C ASN A 423 -10.65 12.45 11.71
N ARG A 424 -10.04 11.58 10.90
CA ARG A 424 -10.63 10.28 10.55
C ARG A 424 -10.48 9.23 11.64
N LEU A 425 -9.46 9.30 12.47
CA LEU A 425 -9.26 8.36 13.57
C LEU A 425 -10.08 8.73 14.81
N THR A 426 -10.22 10.01 15.12
CA THR A 426 -10.96 10.46 16.31
C THR A 426 -12.47 10.45 16.05
N GLY A 427 -13.18 9.55 16.69
CA GLY A 427 -14.61 9.34 16.46
C GLY A 427 -14.93 8.40 15.29
N GLY A 428 -13.89 7.93 14.58
CA GLY A 428 -13.97 6.99 13.45
C GLY A 428 -14.18 7.67 12.09
N PRO A 429 -13.94 6.93 10.98
CA PRO A 429 -13.84 7.51 9.65
C PRO A 429 -15.14 8.12 9.11
N ALA A 430 -16.29 7.78 9.70
CA ALA A 430 -17.58 8.35 9.32
C ALA A 430 -17.93 9.68 10.01
N ASN A 431 -17.14 10.08 11.03
CA ASN A 431 -17.39 11.29 11.81
C ASN A 431 -16.09 12.08 11.97
N THR A 432 -15.90 13.12 11.18
CA THR A 432 -14.70 13.96 11.17
C THR A 432 -14.83 15.26 11.98
N ASP A 433 -15.89 15.39 12.80
CA ASP A 433 -16.23 16.62 13.54
C ASP A 433 -15.76 16.60 15.01
N CYS A 434 -14.86 15.67 15.36
CA CYS A 434 -14.47 15.46 16.75
C CYS A 434 -13.30 16.33 17.25
N LEU A 435 -12.63 17.08 16.37
CA LEU A 435 -11.47 17.91 16.68
C LEU A 435 -11.63 19.36 16.18
N ASN A 436 -12.82 19.96 16.39
CA ASN A 436 -13.12 21.25 15.77
C ASN A 436 -13.05 22.46 16.74
N ASP A 437 -13.26 22.27 18.04
CA ASP A 437 -13.39 23.39 18.98
C ASP A 437 -12.56 23.23 20.26
N GLY A 438 -12.15 24.34 20.87
CA GLY A 438 -11.49 24.40 22.17
C GLY A 438 -10.25 23.53 22.28
N GLU A 439 -10.12 22.75 23.37
CA GLU A 439 -9.01 21.82 23.54
C GLU A 439 -8.92 20.79 22.40
N ALA A 440 -10.05 20.29 21.95
CA ALA A 440 -10.09 19.28 20.88
C ALA A 440 -9.58 19.85 19.55
N GLY A 441 -10.00 21.05 19.16
CA GLY A 441 -9.49 21.73 17.96
C GLY A 441 -8.00 22.01 18.06
N GLY A 442 -7.55 22.53 19.21
CA GLY A 442 -6.13 22.74 19.46
C GLY A 442 -5.32 21.43 19.45
N MET A 443 -5.87 20.33 19.96
CA MET A 443 -5.19 19.03 19.86
C MET A 443 -5.12 18.55 18.40
N GLY A 444 -6.05 18.87 17.51
CA GLY A 444 -5.94 18.61 16.08
C GLY A 444 -4.64 19.20 15.51
N GLU A 445 -4.33 20.45 15.87
CA GLU A 445 -3.06 21.13 15.53
C GLU A 445 -1.86 20.42 16.17
N GLY A 446 -1.94 20.12 17.46
CA GLY A 446 -0.84 19.54 18.20
C GLY A 446 -0.52 18.08 17.82
N TRP A 447 -1.49 17.28 17.43
CA TRP A 447 -1.27 15.95 16.84
C TRP A 447 -0.49 16.08 15.53
N SER A 448 -0.84 17.08 14.71
CA SER A 448 -0.22 17.35 13.43
C SER A 448 1.26 17.76 13.59
N ASP A 449 1.55 18.68 14.51
CA ASP A 449 2.94 19.07 14.83
C ASP A 449 3.74 17.89 15.41
N ALA A 450 3.10 17.05 16.26
CA ALA A 450 3.76 15.90 16.85
C ALA A 450 4.25 14.87 15.83
N VAL A 451 3.45 14.58 14.82
CA VAL A 451 3.89 13.71 13.71
C VAL A 451 4.95 14.42 12.88
N ALA A 452 4.78 15.71 12.58
CA ALA A 452 5.73 16.49 11.79
C ALA A 452 7.13 16.51 12.42
N PHE A 453 7.25 16.84 13.70
CA PHE A 453 8.56 16.87 14.34
C PHE A 453 9.16 15.46 14.56
N LEU A 454 8.34 14.44 14.79
CA LEU A 454 8.80 13.07 14.89
C LEU A 454 9.49 12.61 13.59
N LEU A 455 8.95 13.00 12.44
CA LEU A 455 9.54 12.67 11.13
C LEU A 455 10.90 13.35 10.90
N ARG A 456 11.25 14.36 11.67
CA ARG A 456 12.52 15.09 11.60
C ARG A 456 13.61 14.50 12.52
N ILE A 457 13.28 13.54 13.39
CA ILE A 457 14.25 12.90 14.29
C ILE A 457 15.15 11.94 13.51
N ARG A 458 16.44 12.00 13.77
CA ARG A 458 17.48 11.21 13.09
C ARG A 458 18.36 10.48 14.10
N PRO A 459 18.94 9.33 13.73
CA PRO A 459 19.98 8.69 14.53
C PRO A 459 21.09 9.68 14.90
N GLY A 460 21.41 9.77 16.20
CA GLY A 460 22.38 10.71 16.74
C GLY A 460 21.78 12.00 17.32
N ASP A 461 20.48 12.27 17.12
CA ASP A 461 19.80 13.35 17.83
C ASP A 461 19.68 13.03 19.33
N ALA A 462 19.63 14.09 20.13
CA ALA A 462 19.49 14.03 21.58
C ALA A 462 18.39 14.97 22.07
N SER A 463 17.92 14.76 23.30
CA SER A 463 16.86 15.55 23.93
C SER A 463 17.16 17.06 24.09
N SER A 464 18.39 17.45 23.85
CA SER A 464 18.80 18.87 23.77
C SER A 464 18.53 19.52 22.41
N ARG A 465 18.07 18.76 21.40
CA ARG A 465 17.69 19.31 20.10
C ARG A 465 16.38 20.09 20.25
N ASP A 466 16.39 21.35 19.86
CA ASP A 466 15.18 22.15 19.69
C ASP A 466 14.68 22.01 18.24
N ILE A 467 13.35 22.03 18.04
CA ILE A 467 12.74 21.95 16.70
C ILE A 467 11.91 23.20 16.45
N ILE A 468 12.18 23.85 15.33
CA ILE A 468 11.45 25.01 14.81
C ILE A 468 10.56 24.52 13.66
N MET A 469 9.27 24.87 13.69
CA MET A 469 8.32 24.57 12.61
C MET A 469 8.31 25.68 11.57
N GLY A 470 8.29 25.31 10.27
CA GLY A 470 8.16 26.24 9.16
C GLY A 470 9.39 27.15 8.95
N GLU A 471 10.57 26.70 9.38
CA GLU A 471 11.79 27.52 9.38
C GLU A 471 12.19 27.98 7.98
N TYR A 472 12.09 27.12 6.98
CA TYR A 472 12.45 27.46 5.60
C TYR A 472 11.51 28.52 5.02
N VAL A 473 10.20 28.35 5.13
CA VAL A 473 9.23 29.26 4.49
C VAL A 473 9.08 30.58 5.22
N TYR A 474 9.23 30.59 6.56
CA TYR A 474 8.98 31.77 7.38
C TYR A 474 10.24 32.49 7.84
N GLY A 475 11.39 31.80 7.83
CA GLY A 475 12.66 32.33 8.32
C GLY A 475 12.81 32.34 9.84
N LYS A 476 11.78 31.92 10.58
CA LYS A 476 11.71 31.75 12.04
C LYS A 476 10.62 30.72 12.36
N SER A 477 10.34 30.44 13.61
CA SER A 477 9.22 29.57 13.99
C SER A 477 7.86 30.17 13.62
N ILE A 478 6.95 29.33 13.11
CA ILE A 478 5.52 29.68 12.98
C ILE A 478 4.75 29.46 14.30
N ARG A 479 5.42 28.90 15.33
CA ARG A 479 4.91 28.75 16.71
C ARG A 479 5.56 29.78 17.62
N ASN A 480 4.95 30.05 18.78
CA ASN A 480 5.45 31.03 19.73
C ASN A 480 6.83 30.63 20.31
N TYR A 481 7.05 29.33 20.49
CA TYR A 481 8.30 28.75 20.98
C TYR A 481 8.76 27.61 20.08
N PRO A 482 10.07 27.32 20.01
CA PRO A 482 10.55 26.04 19.48
C PRO A 482 10.10 24.91 20.41
N TYR A 483 9.87 23.72 19.88
CA TYR A 483 9.68 22.51 20.67
C TYR A 483 11.01 22.14 21.35
N SER A 484 11.01 22.06 22.68
CA SER A 484 12.24 21.92 23.47
C SER A 484 11.97 21.24 24.82
N THR A 485 12.85 20.34 25.22
CA THR A 485 12.82 19.77 26.57
C THR A 485 13.27 20.77 27.65
N SER A 486 13.80 21.92 27.27
CA SER A 486 14.22 23.00 28.17
C SER A 486 13.03 23.91 28.52
N LEU A 487 12.65 23.96 29.79
CA LEU A 487 11.63 24.91 30.29
C LEU A 487 12.05 26.38 30.17
N ALA A 488 13.35 26.66 29.98
CA ALA A 488 13.82 28.01 29.70
C ALA A 488 13.62 28.41 28.24
N THR A 489 13.69 27.46 27.32
CA THR A 489 13.47 27.66 25.87
C THR A 489 11.97 27.65 25.55
N ASN A 490 11.24 26.65 26.04
CA ASN A 490 9.79 26.55 25.91
C ASN A 490 9.14 26.41 27.29
N PRO A 491 8.55 27.48 27.84
CA PRO A 491 7.98 27.48 29.18
C PRO A 491 6.53 27.00 29.24
N THR A 492 5.95 26.54 28.13
CA THR A 492 4.54 26.19 28.08
C THR A 492 4.19 24.97 28.96
N ALA A 493 3.07 25.07 29.62
CA ALA A 493 2.49 24.05 30.50
C ALA A 493 0.96 24.07 30.36
N TYR A 494 0.26 23.13 30.97
CA TYR A 494 -1.19 22.99 30.85
C TYR A 494 -1.95 24.26 31.25
N SER A 495 -1.49 24.97 32.27
CA SER A 495 -2.08 26.23 32.73
C SER A 495 -2.03 27.36 31.71
N TYR A 496 -1.17 27.27 30.67
CA TYR A 496 -1.13 28.25 29.58
C TYR A 496 -2.47 28.37 28.85
N LEU A 497 -3.26 27.31 28.80
CA LEU A 497 -4.58 27.32 28.19
C LEU A 497 -5.58 28.28 28.92
N SER A 498 -5.25 28.75 30.14
CA SER A 498 -6.01 29.77 30.82
C SER A 498 -5.72 31.20 30.34
N ARG A 499 -4.67 31.40 29.56
CA ARG A 499 -4.22 32.71 29.09
C ARG A 499 -5.01 33.12 27.86
N VAL A 500 -5.25 34.41 27.71
CA VAL A 500 -6.02 34.99 26.58
C VAL A 500 -5.30 34.78 25.24
N ASP A 501 -3.95 34.84 25.25
CA ASP A 501 -3.11 34.63 24.07
C ASP A 501 -2.97 33.15 23.67
N TYR A 502 -3.57 32.23 24.46
CA TYR A 502 -3.61 30.80 24.18
C TYR A 502 -5.06 30.26 23.98
N GLN A 503 -5.95 31.09 23.43
CA GLN A 503 -7.33 30.70 23.12
C GLN A 503 -7.52 30.32 21.63
N GLU A 504 -6.52 30.57 20.81
CA GLU A 504 -6.49 30.24 19.39
C GLU A 504 -5.96 28.81 19.20
N VAL A 505 -6.53 28.06 18.22
CA VAL A 505 -6.28 26.62 18.06
C VAL A 505 -4.80 26.26 17.88
N HIS A 506 -4.01 27.05 17.17
CA HIS A 506 -2.57 26.79 17.00
C HIS A 506 -1.80 26.99 18.32
N ALA A 507 -2.15 28.02 19.11
CA ALA A 507 -1.52 28.26 20.40
C ALA A 507 -1.89 27.16 21.42
N ILE A 508 -3.13 26.68 21.43
CA ILE A 508 -3.55 25.49 22.21
C ILE A 508 -2.77 24.26 21.72
N GLY A 509 -2.67 24.09 20.39
CA GLY A 509 -1.97 22.97 19.76
C GLY A 509 -0.48 22.93 20.08
N GLU A 510 0.17 24.09 20.14
CA GLU A 510 1.58 24.22 20.54
C GLU A 510 1.82 23.62 21.95
N VAL A 511 0.90 23.88 22.90
CA VAL A 511 1.00 23.31 24.25
C VAL A 511 0.85 21.79 24.25
N TRP A 512 -0.10 21.26 23.45
CA TRP A 512 -0.27 19.81 23.30
C TRP A 512 0.94 19.14 22.64
N ALA A 513 1.42 19.71 21.55
CA ALA A 513 2.61 19.19 20.84
C ALA A 513 3.87 19.24 21.71
N GLU A 514 4.04 20.28 22.55
CA GLU A 514 5.16 20.36 23.48
C GLU A 514 5.13 19.21 24.52
N MET A 515 3.94 18.87 25.03
CA MET A 515 3.80 17.69 25.90
C MET A 515 4.17 16.39 25.18
N LEU A 516 3.81 16.27 23.91
CA LEU A 516 4.15 15.13 23.07
C LEU A 516 5.64 15.09 22.72
N TYR A 517 6.29 16.26 22.64
CA TYR A 517 7.74 16.37 22.47
C TYR A 517 8.49 15.80 23.70
N GLU A 518 8.01 16.09 24.90
CA GLU A 518 8.54 15.49 26.13
C GLU A 518 8.34 13.97 26.16
N VAL A 519 7.15 13.51 25.72
CA VAL A 519 6.86 12.06 25.61
C VAL A 519 7.79 11.40 24.59
N MET A 520 8.03 12.05 23.48
CA MET A 520 8.93 11.56 22.42
C MET A 520 10.32 11.30 23.00
N TRP A 521 10.92 12.31 23.65
CA TRP A 521 12.27 12.16 24.19
C TRP A 521 12.31 11.16 25.34
N ALA A 522 11.29 11.10 26.19
CA ALA A 522 11.21 10.10 27.24
C ALA A 522 11.19 8.65 26.69
N LEU A 523 10.57 8.44 25.53
CA LEU A 523 10.56 7.14 24.83
C LEU A 523 11.89 6.88 24.11
N ILE A 524 12.47 7.89 23.47
CA ILE A 524 13.75 7.79 22.76
C ILE A 524 14.91 7.54 23.72
N ASP A 525 14.99 8.26 24.82
CA ASP A 525 16.04 8.08 25.84
C ASP A 525 16.06 6.66 26.39
N LYS A 526 14.89 6.02 26.47
CA LYS A 526 14.76 4.66 26.95
C LYS A 526 14.96 3.58 25.89
N ASN A 527 14.48 3.80 24.68
CA ASN A 527 14.36 2.77 23.65
C ASN A 527 15.16 3.06 22.36
N GLY A 528 15.75 4.26 22.24
CA GLY A 528 16.52 4.68 21.07
C GLY A 528 15.66 5.13 19.88
N ILE A 529 16.35 5.55 18.83
CA ILE A 529 15.78 6.01 17.57
C ILE A 529 15.78 4.85 16.56
N ALA A 530 14.74 4.72 15.77
CA ALA A 530 14.69 3.79 14.65
C ALA A 530 15.51 4.32 13.46
N ASP A 531 16.26 3.47 12.80
CA ASP A 531 16.99 3.81 11.58
C ASP A 531 16.02 4.10 10.43
N ASP A 532 14.91 3.33 10.37
CA ASP A 532 13.84 3.51 9.40
C ASP A 532 12.46 3.31 10.05
N LEU A 533 11.61 4.33 9.97
CA LEU A 533 10.24 4.25 10.49
C LEU A 533 9.35 3.28 9.71
N PHE A 534 9.61 3.08 8.41
CA PHE A 534 8.85 2.10 7.60
C PHE A 534 9.09 0.65 8.03
N ALA A 535 10.23 0.35 8.65
CA ALA A 535 10.50 -0.96 9.22
C ALA A 535 9.61 -1.29 10.43
N ARG A 536 8.95 -0.28 11.02
CA ARG A 536 8.06 -0.40 12.19
C ARG A 536 8.69 -1.22 13.33
N ASP A 537 9.96 -0.93 13.66
CA ASP A 537 10.64 -1.56 14.80
C ASP A 537 10.08 -1.02 16.12
N LEU A 538 9.08 -1.70 16.65
CA LEU A 538 8.39 -1.34 17.90
C LEU A 538 9.25 -1.57 19.16
N THR A 539 10.53 -1.87 19.02
CA THR A 539 11.51 -1.81 20.12
C THR A 539 12.13 -0.41 20.26
N LYS A 540 11.95 0.46 19.26
CA LYS A 540 12.52 1.81 19.17
C LYS A 540 11.52 2.88 19.61
N GLY A 541 12.01 3.89 20.34
CA GLY A 541 11.19 4.96 20.91
C GLY A 541 10.41 5.75 19.87
N THR A 542 11.01 6.06 18.73
CA THR A 542 10.34 6.77 17.62
C THR A 542 9.20 5.95 17.00
N SER A 543 9.41 4.66 16.78
CA SER A 543 8.35 3.77 16.25
C SER A 543 7.25 3.51 17.29
N ILE A 544 7.61 3.35 18.58
CA ILE A 544 6.63 3.25 19.67
C ILE A 544 5.77 4.51 19.70
N LEU A 545 6.39 5.72 19.63
CA LEU A 545 5.65 6.97 19.66
C LEU A 545 4.66 7.04 18.49
N LEU A 546 5.10 6.84 17.26
CA LEU A 546 4.21 6.92 16.10
C LEU A 546 3.02 5.96 16.22
N GLN A 547 3.27 4.72 16.71
CA GLN A 547 2.20 3.75 16.92
C GLN A 547 1.20 4.22 17.99
N ILE A 548 1.69 4.68 19.15
CA ILE A 548 0.77 5.11 20.22
C ILE A 548 0.05 6.42 19.90
N LEU A 549 0.62 7.32 19.08
CA LEU A 549 -0.11 8.50 18.61
C LEU A 549 -1.33 8.10 17.78
N LEU A 550 -1.16 7.26 16.77
CA LEU A 550 -2.26 6.81 15.93
C LEU A 550 -3.30 6.00 16.72
N ASP A 551 -2.85 5.14 17.62
CA ASP A 551 -3.76 4.33 18.45
C ASP A 551 -4.50 5.19 19.49
N ALA A 552 -3.85 6.21 20.07
CA ALA A 552 -4.49 7.14 21.00
C ALA A 552 -5.58 7.98 20.31
N MET A 553 -5.37 8.42 19.06
CA MET A 553 -6.40 9.11 18.28
C MET A 553 -7.65 8.24 18.08
N LYS A 554 -7.49 6.91 17.93
CA LYS A 554 -8.63 5.96 17.86
C LYS A 554 -9.30 5.74 19.21
N LEU A 555 -8.56 5.84 20.32
CA LEU A 555 -9.04 5.54 21.68
C LEU A 555 -9.68 6.74 22.38
N GLN A 556 -9.26 7.97 22.03
CA GLN A 556 -9.81 9.16 22.66
C GLN A 556 -11.28 9.37 22.29
N PRO A 557 -12.10 9.96 23.18
CA PRO A 557 -13.49 10.26 22.87
C PRO A 557 -13.58 11.37 21.79
N CYS A 558 -14.74 11.52 21.19
CA CYS A 558 -15.07 12.71 20.38
C CYS A 558 -15.04 13.95 21.29
N ASN A 559 -14.50 15.07 20.81
CA ASN A 559 -14.25 16.31 21.56
C ASN A 559 -13.44 16.08 22.86
N PRO A 560 -12.24 15.50 22.75
CA PRO A 560 -11.42 15.16 23.90
C PRO A 560 -10.85 16.39 24.58
N THR A 561 -10.61 16.30 25.89
CA THR A 561 -9.72 17.20 26.62
C THR A 561 -8.28 16.67 26.61
N PHE A 562 -7.30 17.51 26.97
CA PHE A 562 -5.91 17.06 27.12
C PHE A 562 -5.78 15.88 28.09
N VAL A 563 -6.58 15.88 29.16
CA VAL A 563 -6.62 14.75 30.12
C VAL A 563 -7.11 13.47 29.43
N ASN A 564 -8.16 13.55 28.63
CA ASN A 564 -8.65 12.38 27.88
C ASN A 564 -7.61 11.86 26.89
N ALA A 565 -6.95 12.74 26.16
CA ALA A 565 -5.94 12.38 25.17
C ALA A 565 -4.66 11.80 25.82
N ARG A 566 -4.19 12.38 26.98
CA ARG A 566 -3.14 11.79 27.79
C ARG A 566 -3.49 10.35 28.21
N ASP A 567 -4.69 10.14 28.71
CA ASP A 567 -5.14 8.83 29.19
C ASP A 567 -5.26 7.83 28.02
N ALA A 568 -5.67 8.31 26.83
CA ALA A 568 -5.67 7.50 25.61
C ALA A 568 -4.25 7.08 25.17
N ILE A 569 -3.26 7.98 25.27
CA ILE A 569 -1.82 7.65 25.01
C ILE A 569 -1.32 6.59 25.98
N LEU A 570 -1.64 6.72 27.26
CA LEU A 570 -1.25 5.74 28.28
C LEU A 570 -1.92 4.39 28.06
N GLN A 571 -3.18 4.38 27.62
CA GLN A 571 -3.89 3.17 27.25
C GLN A 571 -3.32 2.52 25.98
N ALA A 572 -3.00 3.32 24.96
CA ALA A 572 -2.34 2.84 23.73
C ALA A 572 -0.99 2.18 24.05
N GLU A 573 -0.19 2.83 24.90
CA GLU A 573 1.10 2.27 25.35
C GLU A 573 0.92 0.98 26.15
N ALA A 574 -0.06 0.93 27.05
CA ALA A 574 -0.34 -0.28 27.80
C ALA A 574 -0.78 -1.45 26.89
N ASN A 575 -1.60 -1.17 25.88
CA ASN A 575 -2.00 -2.16 24.88
C ASN A 575 -0.81 -2.65 24.03
N LEU A 576 0.08 -1.73 23.65
CA LEU A 576 1.20 -2.03 22.75
C LEU A 576 2.34 -2.77 23.47
N THR A 577 2.74 -2.30 24.66
CA THR A 577 3.97 -2.77 25.32
C THR A 577 3.73 -3.46 26.68
N GLY A 578 2.48 -3.48 27.16
CA GLY A 578 2.15 -3.95 28.50
C GLY A 578 2.51 -2.95 29.60
N GLY A 579 2.59 -1.65 29.29
CA GLY A 579 2.88 -0.59 30.25
C GLY A 579 4.36 -0.41 30.57
N LYS A 580 5.27 -0.95 29.77
CA LYS A 580 6.74 -0.85 29.98
C LYS A 580 7.23 0.59 30.01
N ASN A 581 6.58 1.51 29.32
CA ASN A 581 6.97 2.92 29.23
C ASN A 581 6.06 3.85 30.03
N LYS A 582 5.04 3.33 30.69
CA LYS A 582 4.02 4.08 31.42
C LYS A 582 4.59 5.19 32.30
N CYS A 583 5.59 4.86 33.13
CA CYS A 583 6.18 5.85 34.05
C CYS A 583 6.99 6.94 33.36
N ALA A 584 7.64 6.63 32.23
CA ALA A 584 8.33 7.63 31.42
C ALA A 584 7.34 8.63 30.84
N ILE A 585 6.23 8.14 30.27
CA ILE A 585 5.16 8.96 29.70
C ILE A 585 4.48 9.81 30.78
N TRP A 586 4.16 9.25 31.95
CA TRP A 586 3.61 10.02 33.06
C TRP A 586 4.51 11.17 33.51
N LYS A 587 5.82 10.92 33.62
CA LYS A 587 6.79 11.95 34.02
C LYS A 587 6.90 13.05 32.96
N ALA A 588 6.83 12.70 31.68
CA ALA A 588 6.83 13.65 30.57
C ALA A 588 5.62 14.59 30.64
N PHE A 589 4.41 14.06 30.75
CA PHE A 589 3.20 14.88 30.92
C PHE A 589 3.22 15.72 32.21
N ALA A 590 3.63 15.12 33.33
CA ALA A 590 3.70 15.82 34.61
C ALA A 590 4.70 16.97 34.58
N LYS A 591 5.81 16.86 33.85
CA LYS A 591 6.78 17.96 33.65
C LYS A 591 6.14 19.21 33.06
N ARG A 592 5.14 19.05 32.20
CA ARG A 592 4.40 20.13 31.55
C ARG A 592 3.03 20.40 32.22
N GLY A 593 2.87 20.01 33.49
CA GLY A 593 1.69 20.30 34.28
C GLY A 593 0.49 19.40 34.04
N LEU A 594 0.59 18.39 33.15
CA LEU A 594 -0.52 17.46 32.86
C LEU A 594 -0.38 16.15 33.67
N GLY A 595 -0.08 16.27 34.97
CA GLY A 595 0.07 15.14 35.88
C GLY A 595 -1.28 14.52 36.32
N LEU A 596 -1.21 13.65 37.33
CA LEU A 596 -2.33 12.80 37.76
C LEU A 596 -3.59 13.59 38.16
N LYS A 597 -3.41 14.76 38.79
CA LYS A 597 -4.48 15.61 39.32
C LYS A 597 -4.71 16.89 38.51
N ALA A 598 -4.10 16.98 37.31
CA ALA A 598 -4.37 18.08 36.40
C ALA A 598 -5.87 18.19 36.11
N SER A 599 -6.41 19.40 36.11
CA SER A 599 -7.85 19.63 36.01
C SER A 599 -8.20 20.83 35.15
N ASN A 600 -9.36 20.75 34.53
CA ASN A 600 -9.99 21.79 33.74
C ASN A 600 -11.39 22.11 34.30
N SER A 601 -11.68 23.38 34.55
CA SER A 601 -12.99 23.87 34.95
C SER A 601 -13.71 24.70 33.86
N GLY A 602 -13.30 24.48 32.59
CA GLY A 602 -13.84 25.20 31.41
C GLY A 602 -13.08 26.48 31.07
N THR A 603 -12.68 27.26 32.05
CA THR A 603 -11.94 28.53 31.83
C THR A 603 -10.61 28.57 32.59
N LYS A 604 -10.39 27.64 33.51
CA LYS A 604 -9.17 27.56 34.32
C LYS A 604 -8.57 26.18 34.22
N TYR A 605 -7.37 26.13 33.71
CA TYR A 605 -6.51 24.96 33.61
C TYR A 605 -5.50 24.97 34.74
N THR A 606 -5.43 23.88 35.50
CA THR A 606 -4.58 23.80 36.70
C THR A 606 -3.51 22.74 36.50
N ASP A 607 -2.27 23.18 36.60
CA ASP A 607 -1.11 22.31 36.54
C ASP A 607 -1.05 21.35 37.71
N ASP A 608 -0.62 20.14 37.43
CA ASP A 608 -0.24 19.14 38.42
C ASP A 608 1.01 18.37 37.94
N ASN A 609 1.99 18.27 38.80
CA ASN A 609 3.25 17.58 38.50
C ASN A 609 3.33 16.19 39.18
N SER A 610 2.23 15.72 39.76
CA SER A 610 2.19 14.40 40.40
C SER A 610 2.02 13.27 39.39
N VAL A 611 2.62 12.13 39.71
CA VAL A 611 2.49 10.90 38.92
C VAL A 611 1.85 9.81 39.82
N PRO A 612 1.29 8.73 39.22
CA PRO A 612 0.74 7.62 39.99
C PRO A 612 1.78 7.00 40.95
N SER A 613 1.30 6.45 42.07
CA SER A 613 2.15 5.68 42.97
C SER A 613 2.78 4.51 42.21
N GLY A 614 4.08 4.34 42.35
CA GLY A 614 4.88 3.34 41.62
C GLY A 614 5.57 3.88 40.38
N CYS A 615 5.31 5.11 39.98
CA CYS A 615 6.09 5.87 39.01
C CYS A 615 6.99 6.91 39.67
#